data_2c3e9355edf9657c33fc4732bc1e7229
#
_entry.id   2c3e9355edf9657c33fc4732bc1e7229
#
_cell.length_a   1.000
_cell.length_b   1.000
_cell.length_c   1.000
_cell.angle_alpha   90.00
_cell.angle_beta   90.00
_cell.angle_gamma   90.00
#
_symmetry.space_group_name_H-M   'P 1'
#
loop_
_entity.id
_entity.type
_entity.pdbx_description
1 polymer ?
#
loop_
_entity_poly.entity_id
_entity_poly.type
_entity_poly.pdbx_seq_one_letter_code
_entity_poly.pdbx_strand_id
1 'polypeptide(L)'
;MADVDDRRLRVGVLGAGQIAQAAHLEACRKARNVDLYALCDAADDLLGAVAAIHEPRVTYGDYERMLADPLVDAVIVAIADQFHVPMALTAIEAGKHVLVEKPMGVSVEECQALVAAVVESGLVLQVGTMRRFDPNIAFAREFIAEQIGEVLAMRSWYCDSTYRYEMTDAVQPLVRTASAPVRPGGDPKADRRRYYLLGHASHLVDTARFLCGEIVSVRAQLAEKYGAFSWFVSTEFANGSIGHLDLTMSVRMDWFEGFHVYGEHGSVVAKAFQPWYFRAAEVECFSAADRTYHRPLGADGQFFRRQIEGFADTILNGARQIGADAHDGLAAIRALVAIDRSLSSGETVKLADVAGAV
;
A
#
# COMPACT_ATOMS: atom_id res chain seq x y z
N MET A 1 -22.95 -15.62 -23.80
CA MET A 1 -22.13 -15.65 -22.58
C MET A 1 -20.82 -16.24 -23.05
N ALA A 2 -19.77 -15.41 -23.14
CA ALA A 2 -18.43 -15.92 -23.43
C ALA A 2 -18.00 -16.82 -22.26
N ASP A 3 -17.39 -17.96 -22.54
CA ASP A 3 -16.72 -18.79 -21.56
C ASP A 3 -15.78 -17.90 -20.79
N VAL A 4 -16.10 -17.58 -19.56
CA VAL A 4 -15.17 -16.97 -18.62
C VAL A 4 -14.15 -18.08 -18.36
N ASP A 5 -12.93 -17.88 -18.86
CA ASP A 5 -11.80 -18.76 -18.59
C ASP A 5 -11.72 -18.90 -17.04
N ASP A 6 -12.02 -20.11 -16.54
CA ASP A 6 -12.08 -20.43 -15.11
C ASP A 6 -10.66 -20.52 -14.50
N ARG A 7 -9.68 -19.91 -15.19
CA ARG A 7 -8.28 -19.88 -14.79
C ARG A 7 -8.11 -18.94 -13.60
N ARG A 8 -7.63 -19.49 -12.50
CA ARG A 8 -7.26 -18.74 -11.28
C ARG A 8 -5.75 -18.55 -11.20
N LEU A 9 -5.31 -17.38 -10.77
CA LEU A 9 -3.91 -17.09 -10.53
C LEU A 9 -3.45 -17.87 -9.29
N ARG A 10 -2.45 -18.73 -9.43
CA ARG A 10 -1.87 -19.49 -8.32
C ARG A 10 -0.82 -18.66 -7.63
N VAL A 11 -1.11 -18.26 -6.39
CA VAL A 11 -0.31 -17.32 -5.62
C VAL A 11 0.42 -18.03 -4.49
N GLY A 12 1.73 -17.77 -4.39
CA GLY A 12 2.55 -18.06 -3.23
C GLY A 12 2.64 -16.83 -2.32
N VAL A 13 2.54 -17.01 -1.01
CA VAL A 13 2.73 -15.92 -0.03
C VAL A 13 4.05 -16.14 0.70
N LEU A 14 4.98 -15.20 0.60
CA LEU A 14 6.21 -15.16 1.37
C LEU A 14 6.00 -14.36 2.64
N GLY A 15 6.16 -15.03 3.77
CA GLY A 15 5.92 -14.52 5.11
C GLY A 15 4.55 -14.94 5.66
N ALA A 16 4.55 -15.58 6.82
CA ALA A 16 3.36 -15.95 7.59
C ALA A 16 3.10 -14.97 8.76
N GLY A 17 3.67 -13.76 8.70
CA GLY A 17 3.58 -12.75 9.74
C GLY A 17 2.20 -12.09 9.85
N GLN A 18 2.12 -11.05 10.69
CA GLN A 18 0.87 -10.37 11.02
C GLN A 18 0.08 -9.89 9.80
N ILE A 19 0.74 -9.22 8.84
CA ILE A 19 0.04 -8.67 7.66
C ILE A 19 -0.45 -9.77 6.71
N ALA A 20 0.31 -10.85 6.57
CA ALA A 20 -0.12 -12.00 5.78
C ALA A 20 -1.41 -12.61 6.36
N GLN A 21 -1.44 -12.87 7.67
CA GLN A 21 -2.58 -13.46 8.36
C GLN A 21 -3.80 -12.53 8.40
N ALA A 22 -3.60 -11.23 8.71
CA ALA A 22 -4.68 -10.28 8.87
C ALA A 22 -5.30 -9.84 7.54
N ALA A 23 -4.54 -9.88 6.44
CA ALA A 23 -4.95 -9.35 5.14
C ALA A 23 -4.85 -10.37 4.01
N HIS A 24 -3.63 -10.82 3.65
CA HIS A 24 -3.41 -11.49 2.37
C HIS A 24 -3.97 -12.90 2.29
N LEU A 25 -3.76 -13.73 3.30
CA LEU A 25 -4.16 -15.14 3.26
C LEU A 25 -5.68 -15.28 3.15
N GLU A 26 -6.43 -14.52 3.96
CA GLU A 26 -7.88 -14.50 3.90
C GLU A 26 -8.40 -13.86 2.60
N ALA A 27 -7.72 -12.81 2.13
CA ALA A 27 -8.05 -12.18 0.85
C ALA A 27 -7.85 -13.13 -0.34
N CYS A 28 -6.76 -13.91 -0.37
CA CYS A 28 -6.52 -14.93 -1.39
C CYS A 28 -7.62 -16.00 -1.39
N ARG A 29 -8.03 -16.48 -0.20
CA ARG A 29 -9.09 -17.50 -0.08
C ARG A 29 -10.45 -17.01 -0.56
N LYS A 30 -10.74 -15.71 -0.40
CA LYS A 30 -12.02 -15.09 -0.79
C LYS A 30 -12.03 -14.51 -2.20
N ALA A 31 -10.87 -14.33 -2.82
CA ALA A 31 -10.77 -13.77 -4.16
C ALA A 31 -11.37 -14.72 -5.21
N ARG A 32 -12.14 -14.16 -6.15
CA ARG A 32 -12.82 -14.95 -7.20
C ARG A 32 -11.87 -15.58 -8.22
N ASN A 33 -10.71 -14.95 -8.46
CA ASN A 33 -9.77 -15.28 -9.54
C ASN A 33 -8.37 -15.67 -9.03
N VAL A 34 -8.23 -15.98 -7.75
CA VAL A 34 -6.95 -16.36 -7.11
C VAL A 34 -7.09 -17.68 -6.37
N ASP A 35 -6.04 -18.48 -6.39
CA ASP A 35 -5.86 -19.69 -5.61
C ASP A 35 -4.68 -19.47 -4.64
N LEU A 36 -4.92 -19.59 -3.35
CA LEU A 36 -3.85 -19.63 -2.33
C LEU A 36 -3.10 -20.96 -2.49
N TYR A 37 -2.11 -20.96 -3.38
CA TYR A 37 -1.40 -22.16 -3.74
C TYR A 37 -0.31 -22.50 -2.74
N ALA A 38 0.55 -21.54 -2.39
CA ALA A 38 1.71 -21.80 -1.53
C ALA A 38 1.79 -20.79 -0.38
N LEU A 39 2.34 -21.25 0.74
CA LEU A 39 2.77 -20.40 1.86
C LEU A 39 4.23 -20.73 2.19
N CYS A 40 5.06 -19.69 2.36
CA CYS A 40 6.47 -19.83 2.70
C CYS A 40 6.82 -18.97 3.93
N ASP A 41 7.45 -19.61 4.92
CA ASP A 41 8.06 -18.92 6.07
C ASP A 41 9.21 -19.74 6.61
N ALA A 42 10.28 -19.10 7.09
CA ALA A 42 11.44 -19.77 7.65
C ALA A 42 11.19 -20.32 9.08
N ALA A 43 10.14 -19.88 9.76
CA ALA A 43 9.75 -20.36 11.08
C ALA A 43 8.74 -21.52 10.96
N ASP A 44 9.23 -22.75 11.06
CA ASP A 44 8.42 -23.96 10.85
C ASP A 44 7.17 -24.03 11.75
N ASP A 45 7.28 -23.60 13.00
CA ASP A 45 6.17 -23.59 13.96
C ASP A 45 5.07 -22.60 13.55
N LEU A 46 5.46 -21.42 13.09
CA LEU A 46 4.53 -20.41 12.57
C LEU A 46 3.91 -20.89 11.25
N LEU A 47 4.74 -21.38 10.33
CA LEU A 47 4.31 -21.90 9.03
C LEU A 47 3.24 -23.00 9.21
N GLY A 48 3.50 -23.98 10.06
CA GLY A 48 2.57 -25.06 10.35
C GLY A 48 1.26 -24.59 10.98
N ALA A 49 1.33 -23.67 11.97
CA ALA A 49 0.16 -23.13 12.63
C ALA A 49 -0.75 -22.29 11.70
N VAL A 50 -0.14 -21.49 10.82
CA VAL A 50 -0.86 -20.65 9.87
C VAL A 50 -1.40 -21.47 8.71
N ALA A 51 -0.64 -22.45 8.21
CA ALA A 51 -1.09 -23.37 7.17
C ALA A 51 -2.31 -24.18 7.61
N ALA A 52 -2.36 -24.61 8.87
CA ALA A 52 -3.53 -25.31 9.41
C ALA A 52 -4.83 -24.48 9.44
N ILE A 53 -4.72 -23.15 9.43
CA ILE A 53 -5.86 -22.24 9.43
C ILE A 53 -6.28 -21.86 8.00
N HIS A 54 -5.30 -21.53 7.16
CA HIS A 54 -5.56 -20.96 5.83
C HIS A 54 -5.52 -21.95 4.69
N GLU A 55 -5.05 -23.19 4.96
CA GLU A 55 -5.10 -24.34 4.06
C GLU A 55 -4.50 -24.08 2.66
N PRO A 56 -3.23 -23.53 2.56
CA PRO A 56 -2.55 -23.50 1.27
C PRO A 56 -2.36 -24.93 0.75
N ARG A 57 -2.26 -25.10 -0.57
CA ARG A 57 -2.04 -26.45 -1.15
C ARG A 57 -0.69 -27.02 -0.81
N VAL A 58 0.33 -26.16 -0.65
CA VAL A 58 1.70 -26.57 -0.31
C VAL A 58 2.37 -25.52 0.59
N THR A 59 3.32 -25.96 1.41
CA THR A 59 4.12 -25.10 2.29
C THR A 59 5.61 -25.27 1.99
N TYR A 60 6.37 -24.18 2.15
CA TYR A 60 7.80 -24.14 1.94
C TYR A 60 8.49 -23.45 3.13
N GLY A 61 9.56 -24.07 3.66
CA GLY A 61 10.48 -23.41 4.59
C GLY A 61 11.57 -22.59 3.89
N ASP A 62 11.63 -22.67 2.57
CA ASP A 62 12.65 -22.05 1.74
C ASP A 62 12.02 -21.35 0.53
N TYR A 63 12.40 -20.07 0.33
CA TYR A 63 11.80 -19.22 -0.70
C TYR A 63 12.19 -19.64 -2.12
N GLU A 64 13.45 -20.00 -2.35
CA GLU A 64 13.94 -20.41 -3.68
C GLU A 64 13.22 -21.68 -4.14
N ARG A 65 12.95 -22.62 -3.21
CA ARG A 65 12.15 -23.80 -3.50
C ARG A 65 10.72 -23.48 -3.89
N MET A 66 10.09 -22.49 -3.25
CA MET A 66 8.76 -22.02 -3.65
C MET A 66 8.81 -21.40 -5.06
N LEU A 67 9.82 -20.59 -5.35
CA LEU A 67 9.98 -19.95 -6.66
C LEU A 67 10.28 -20.97 -7.79
N ALA A 68 10.98 -22.05 -7.48
CA ALA A 68 11.27 -23.13 -8.42
C ALA A 68 10.02 -23.98 -8.79
N ASP A 69 8.93 -23.85 -8.03
CA ASP A 69 7.68 -24.55 -8.35
C ASP A 69 7.01 -23.91 -9.59
N PRO A 70 6.85 -24.69 -10.70
CA PRO A 70 6.22 -24.19 -11.93
C PRO A 70 4.74 -23.91 -11.76
N LEU A 71 4.11 -24.35 -10.68
CA LEU A 71 2.71 -24.06 -10.37
C LEU A 71 2.49 -22.76 -9.62
N VAL A 72 3.53 -22.07 -9.17
CA VAL A 72 3.44 -20.71 -8.63
C VAL A 72 3.49 -19.73 -9.79
N ASP A 73 2.40 -18.99 -10.03
CA ASP A 73 2.32 -17.97 -11.07
C ASP A 73 2.80 -16.59 -10.57
N ALA A 74 2.50 -16.28 -9.32
CA ALA A 74 2.81 -14.99 -8.70
C ALA A 74 3.13 -15.15 -7.21
N VAL A 75 3.82 -14.14 -6.65
CA VAL A 75 4.20 -14.12 -5.23
C VAL A 75 3.71 -12.83 -4.56
N ILE A 76 3.16 -12.98 -3.35
CA ILE A 76 2.95 -11.86 -2.43
C ILE A 76 4.12 -11.82 -1.46
N VAL A 77 4.88 -10.72 -1.45
CA VAL A 77 6.01 -10.50 -0.55
C VAL A 77 5.51 -9.71 0.67
N ALA A 78 5.31 -10.39 1.80
CA ALA A 78 4.68 -9.87 3.02
C ALA A 78 5.59 -10.08 4.25
N ILE A 79 6.81 -9.57 4.18
CA ILE A 79 7.89 -9.72 5.17
C ILE A 79 8.36 -8.37 5.71
N ALA A 80 9.55 -8.28 6.32
CA ALA A 80 10.09 -7.01 6.81
C ALA A 80 10.58 -6.11 5.67
N ASP A 81 10.35 -4.81 5.81
CA ASP A 81 10.46 -3.78 4.76
C ASP A 81 11.80 -3.79 4.01
N GLN A 82 12.93 -4.02 4.72
CA GLN A 82 14.26 -4.07 4.10
C GLN A 82 14.50 -5.27 3.18
N PHE A 83 13.62 -6.26 3.18
CA PHE A 83 13.70 -7.43 2.31
C PHE A 83 12.71 -7.38 1.14
N HIS A 84 11.86 -6.36 1.06
CA HIS A 84 10.87 -6.25 -0.01
C HIS A 84 11.52 -6.27 -1.40
N VAL A 85 12.47 -5.36 -1.64
CA VAL A 85 13.15 -5.28 -2.94
C VAL A 85 14.01 -6.52 -3.22
N PRO A 86 14.90 -7.00 -2.33
CA PRO A 86 15.66 -8.20 -2.59
C PRO A 86 14.81 -9.42 -2.97
N MET A 87 13.73 -9.68 -2.21
CA MET A 87 12.86 -10.84 -2.48
C MET A 87 11.98 -10.65 -3.72
N ALA A 88 11.56 -9.41 -4.03
CA ALA A 88 10.86 -9.11 -5.27
C ALA A 88 11.76 -9.33 -6.50
N LEU A 89 13.02 -8.92 -6.44
CA LEU A 89 14.00 -9.16 -7.51
C LEU A 89 14.20 -10.67 -7.76
N THR A 90 14.42 -11.45 -6.68
CA THR A 90 14.53 -12.91 -6.79
C THR A 90 13.30 -13.56 -7.43
N ALA A 91 12.09 -13.07 -7.10
CA ALA A 91 10.86 -13.56 -7.72
C ALA A 91 10.79 -13.21 -9.23
N ILE A 92 11.17 -11.99 -9.60
CA ILE A 92 11.18 -11.54 -11.01
C ILE A 92 12.21 -12.34 -11.82
N GLU A 93 13.41 -12.58 -11.28
CA GLU A 93 14.43 -13.43 -11.87
C GLU A 93 13.95 -14.88 -12.10
N ALA A 94 13.09 -15.36 -11.18
CA ALA A 94 12.42 -16.67 -11.33
C ALA A 94 11.18 -16.65 -12.26
N GLY A 95 10.90 -15.53 -12.92
CA GLY A 95 9.78 -15.39 -13.85
C GLY A 95 8.41 -15.28 -13.19
N LYS A 96 8.33 -14.84 -11.92
CA LYS A 96 7.07 -14.71 -11.19
C LYS A 96 6.59 -13.27 -11.14
N HIS A 97 5.28 -13.04 -11.32
CA HIS A 97 4.65 -11.76 -11.02
C HIS A 97 4.71 -11.48 -9.51
N VAL A 98 4.73 -10.20 -9.12
CA VAL A 98 4.95 -9.82 -7.72
C VAL A 98 3.91 -8.82 -7.22
N LEU A 99 3.28 -9.12 -6.09
CA LEU A 99 2.65 -8.13 -5.22
C LEU A 99 3.56 -7.94 -4.01
N VAL A 100 4.15 -6.77 -3.85
CA VAL A 100 5.04 -6.46 -2.72
C VAL A 100 4.34 -5.53 -1.73
N GLU A 101 4.42 -5.83 -0.44
CA GLU A 101 3.88 -4.93 0.58
C GLU A 101 4.57 -3.57 0.56
N LYS A 102 3.84 -2.57 1.06
CA LYS A 102 4.37 -1.21 1.21
C LYS A 102 5.19 -1.08 2.52
N PRO A 103 6.21 -0.22 2.55
CA PRO A 103 6.78 0.50 1.39
C PRO A 103 7.43 -0.46 0.39
N MET A 104 7.48 -0.10 -0.89
CA MET A 104 8.10 -0.97 -1.90
C MET A 104 9.55 -1.34 -1.55
N GLY A 105 10.28 -0.41 -0.98
CA GLY A 105 11.64 -0.55 -0.49
C GLY A 105 11.98 0.52 0.54
N VAL A 106 13.24 0.61 0.95
CA VAL A 106 13.73 1.54 1.98
C VAL A 106 14.74 2.57 1.45
N SER A 107 15.16 2.46 0.18
CA SER A 107 16.01 3.43 -0.54
C SER A 107 15.55 3.66 -1.97
N VAL A 108 15.94 4.80 -2.52
CA VAL A 108 15.64 5.16 -3.91
C VAL A 108 16.37 4.23 -4.86
N GLU A 109 17.63 3.91 -4.58
CA GLU A 109 18.51 3.12 -5.45
C GLU A 109 18.00 1.68 -5.62
N GLU A 110 17.61 1.02 -4.50
CA GLU A 110 17.06 -0.33 -4.60
C GLU A 110 15.72 -0.36 -5.34
N CYS A 111 14.86 0.66 -5.12
CA CYS A 111 13.61 0.79 -5.85
C CYS A 111 13.83 1.05 -7.36
N GLN A 112 14.86 1.81 -7.73
CA GLN A 112 15.25 2.00 -9.13
C GLN A 112 15.71 0.69 -9.79
N ALA A 113 16.48 -0.13 -9.07
CA ALA A 113 16.89 -1.45 -9.55
C ALA A 113 15.68 -2.36 -9.78
N LEU A 114 14.71 -2.34 -8.86
CA LEU A 114 13.48 -3.12 -9.01
C LEU A 114 12.63 -2.64 -10.20
N VAL A 115 12.49 -1.32 -10.40
CA VAL A 115 11.82 -0.76 -11.58
C VAL A 115 12.48 -1.24 -12.87
N ALA A 116 13.82 -1.20 -12.95
CA ALA A 116 14.54 -1.66 -14.13
C ALA A 116 14.27 -3.15 -14.42
N ALA A 117 14.32 -4.01 -13.41
CA ALA A 117 14.05 -5.44 -13.55
C ALA A 117 12.61 -5.72 -14.00
N VAL A 118 11.62 -4.98 -13.47
CA VAL A 118 10.22 -5.10 -13.89
C VAL A 118 10.04 -4.71 -15.36
N VAL A 119 10.64 -3.60 -15.78
CA VAL A 119 10.58 -3.14 -17.17
C VAL A 119 11.25 -4.15 -18.13
N GLU A 120 12.40 -4.68 -17.75
CA GLU A 120 13.13 -5.65 -18.57
C GLU A 120 12.40 -6.99 -18.70
N SER A 121 11.81 -7.49 -17.61
CA SER A 121 11.12 -8.77 -17.60
C SER A 121 9.73 -8.72 -18.24
N GLY A 122 9.08 -7.56 -18.26
CA GLY A 122 7.66 -7.40 -18.64
C GLY A 122 6.68 -8.05 -17.68
N LEU A 123 7.12 -8.45 -16.49
CA LEU A 123 6.26 -9.01 -15.46
C LEU A 123 5.47 -7.91 -14.75
N VAL A 124 4.33 -8.28 -14.20
CA VAL A 124 3.51 -7.36 -13.41
C VAL A 124 4.07 -7.29 -11.99
N LEU A 125 4.37 -6.07 -11.53
CA LEU A 125 4.60 -5.78 -10.13
C LEU A 125 3.52 -4.81 -9.63
N GLN A 126 2.93 -5.11 -8.47
CA GLN A 126 2.00 -4.26 -7.76
C GLN A 126 2.47 -4.02 -6.33
N VAL A 127 2.42 -2.77 -5.87
CA VAL A 127 2.71 -2.41 -4.47
C VAL A 127 1.43 -2.49 -3.63
N GLY A 128 1.54 -2.96 -2.39
CA GLY A 128 0.44 -3.20 -1.46
C GLY A 128 -0.26 -1.94 -0.93
N THR A 129 -0.56 -0.97 -1.78
CA THR A 129 -1.27 0.27 -1.44
C THR A 129 -2.79 0.06 -1.56
N MET A 130 -3.35 -0.65 -0.60
CA MET A 130 -4.74 -1.14 -0.63
C MET A 130 -5.81 -0.04 -0.74
N ARG A 131 -5.51 1.21 -0.38
CA ARG A 131 -6.48 2.34 -0.47
C ARG A 131 -6.93 2.63 -1.89
N ARG A 132 -6.13 2.35 -2.89
CA ARG A 132 -6.52 2.44 -4.31
C ARG A 132 -7.68 1.52 -4.68
N PHE A 133 -7.92 0.47 -3.87
CA PHE A 133 -8.98 -0.51 -4.03
C PHE A 133 -10.18 -0.29 -3.10
N ASP A 134 -10.18 0.78 -2.30
CA ASP A 134 -11.39 1.24 -1.63
C ASP A 134 -12.37 1.75 -2.69
N PRO A 135 -13.58 1.16 -2.82
CA PRO A 135 -14.49 1.48 -3.92
C PRO A 135 -14.91 2.95 -3.93
N ASN A 136 -14.98 3.58 -2.76
CA ASN A 136 -15.40 4.97 -2.67
C ASN A 136 -14.25 5.94 -2.92
N ILE A 137 -13.00 5.57 -2.59
CA ILE A 137 -11.81 6.33 -3.01
C ILE A 137 -11.62 6.21 -4.53
N ALA A 138 -11.87 5.03 -5.12
CA ALA A 138 -11.86 4.87 -6.57
C ALA A 138 -12.92 5.75 -7.25
N PHE A 139 -14.14 5.80 -6.71
CA PHE A 139 -15.19 6.72 -7.18
C PHE A 139 -14.75 8.19 -7.08
N ALA A 140 -14.14 8.59 -5.95
CA ALA A 140 -13.61 9.95 -5.80
C ALA A 140 -12.55 10.28 -6.88
N ARG A 141 -11.66 9.33 -7.18
CA ARG A 141 -10.64 9.50 -8.22
C ARG A 141 -11.25 9.68 -9.61
N GLU A 142 -12.26 8.89 -9.96
CA GLU A 142 -12.98 9.03 -11.23
C GLU A 142 -13.67 10.40 -11.32
N PHE A 143 -14.35 10.81 -10.24
CA PHE A 143 -14.97 12.12 -10.18
C PHE A 143 -13.94 13.27 -10.34
N ILE A 144 -12.77 13.16 -9.68
CA ILE A 144 -11.67 14.13 -9.82
C ILE A 144 -11.16 14.16 -11.25
N ALA A 145 -10.98 13.02 -11.89
CA ALA A 145 -10.44 12.96 -13.25
C ALA A 145 -11.42 13.48 -14.32
N GLU A 146 -12.73 13.34 -14.12
CA GLU A 146 -13.72 13.58 -15.16
C GLU A 146 -14.57 14.83 -14.95
N GLN A 147 -14.76 15.27 -13.70
CA GLN A 147 -15.78 16.25 -13.37
C GLN A 147 -15.28 17.48 -12.59
N ILE A 148 -14.11 17.39 -11.92
CA ILE A 148 -13.68 18.45 -11.01
C ILE A 148 -13.02 19.65 -11.73
N GLY A 149 -12.63 19.47 -13.01
CA GLY A 149 -11.84 20.47 -13.75
C GLY A 149 -10.38 20.52 -13.26
N GLU A 150 -9.75 21.69 -13.33
CA GLU A 150 -8.39 21.87 -12.81
C GLU A 150 -8.39 21.77 -11.28
N VAL A 151 -7.49 20.95 -10.75
CA VAL A 151 -7.31 20.82 -9.29
C VAL A 151 -6.58 22.07 -8.78
N LEU A 152 -7.17 22.74 -7.81
CA LEU A 152 -6.58 23.89 -7.13
C LEU A 152 -5.68 23.45 -5.97
N ALA A 153 -6.22 22.62 -5.07
CA ALA A 153 -5.52 22.20 -3.87
C ALA A 153 -6.05 20.89 -3.29
N MET A 154 -5.20 20.24 -2.50
CA MET A 154 -5.52 19.04 -1.73
C MET A 154 -5.14 19.21 -0.26
N ARG A 155 -5.93 18.64 0.64
CA ARG A 155 -5.53 18.34 2.02
C ARG A 155 -5.72 16.87 2.28
N SER A 156 -4.74 16.24 2.90
CA SER A 156 -4.88 14.84 3.30
C SER A 156 -4.25 14.63 4.67
N TRP A 157 -4.84 13.77 5.46
CA TRP A 157 -4.36 13.45 6.81
C TRP A 157 -4.44 11.97 7.08
N TYR A 158 -3.50 11.52 7.88
CA TYR A 158 -3.40 10.16 8.38
C TYR A 158 -3.00 10.22 9.85
N CYS A 159 -3.97 9.99 10.73
CA CYS A 159 -3.75 10.01 12.18
C CYS A 159 -3.95 8.61 12.73
N ASP A 160 -2.86 8.00 13.24
CA ASP A 160 -2.93 6.67 13.84
C ASP A 160 -3.02 6.75 15.37
N SER A 161 -3.90 5.94 15.93
CA SER A 161 -4.25 5.90 17.34
C SER A 161 -3.24 5.11 18.18
N THR A 162 -3.00 5.56 19.41
CA THR A 162 -2.30 4.75 20.43
C THR A 162 -3.06 3.46 20.77
N TYR A 163 -4.37 3.44 20.51
CA TYR A 163 -5.27 2.31 20.81
C TYR A 163 -5.47 1.36 19.64
N ARG A 164 -4.75 1.56 18.53
CA ARG A 164 -4.89 0.73 17.31
C ARG A 164 -4.76 -0.76 17.58
N TYR A 165 -3.85 -1.14 18.45
CA TYR A 165 -3.54 -2.55 18.70
C TYR A 165 -4.60 -3.27 19.52
N GLU A 166 -5.40 -2.59 20.28
CA GLU A 166 -6.57 -3.18 20.95
C GLU A 166 -7.59 -3.74 19.96
N MET A 167 -7.61 -3.18 18.74
CA MET A 167 -8.50 -3.61 17.66
C MET A 167 -7.95 -4.77 16.85
N THR A 168 -6.64 -5.05 16.92
CA THR A 168 -6.03 -6.21 16.23
C THR A 168 -6.54 -7.52 16.81
N ASP A 169 -6.90 -7.53 18.09
CA ASP A 169 -7.48 -8.69 18.77
C ASP A 169 -8.88 -9.05 18.24
N ALA A 170 -9.53 -8.13 17.53
CA ALA A 170 -10.80 -8.40 16.85
C ALA A 170 -10.62 -9.09 15.47
N VAL A 171 -9.40 -9.21 14.97
CA VAL A 171 -9.12 -9.94 13.72
C VAL A 171 -9.28 -11.45 13.95
N GLN A 172 -10.09 -12.08 13.13
CA GLN A 172 -10.34 -13.52 13.19
C GLN A 172 -9.83 -14.21 11.92
N PRO A 173 -9.08 -15.31 12.04
CA PRO A 173 -8.58 -15.94 13.27
C PRO A 173 -7.51 -15.07 13.96
N LEU A 174 -7.32 -15.30 15.26
CA LEU A 174 -6.27 -14.58 16.02
C LEU A 174 -4.91 -14.79 15.37
N VAL A 175 -4.14 -13.71 15.28
CA VAL A 175 -2.80 -13.73 14.68
C VAL A 175 -1.86 -14.61 15.51
N ARG A 176 -1.18 -15.55 14.85
CA ARG A 176 -0.14 -16.40 15.45
C ARG A 176 1.23 -15.73 15.32
N THR A 177 2.10 -16.02 16.26
CA THR A 177 3.50 -15.58 16.26
C THR A 177 4.44 -16.78 16.42
N ALA A 178 5.62 -16.71 15.84
CA ALA A 178 6.65 -17.73 16.04
C ALA A 178 7.06 -17.79 17.51
N SER A 179 7.41 -18.99 18.00
CA SER A 179 7.91 -19.19 19.36
C SER A 179 9.26 -18.51 19.60
N ALA A 180 10.07 -18.37 18.55
CA ALA A 180 11.36 -17.68 18.54
C ALA A 180 11.43 -16.72 17.33
N PRO A 181 10.76 -15.55 17.40
CA PRO A 181 10.77 -14.62 16.27
C PRO A 181 12.18 -14.07 16.04
N VAL A 182 12.70 -14.30 14.85
CA VAL A 182 13.97 -13.70 14.42
C VAL A 182 13.70 -12.28 13.94
N ARG A 183 14.24 -11.29 14.65
CA ARG A 183 14.27 -9.91 14.16
C ARG A 183 15.55 -9.71 13.37
N PRO A 184 15.46 -9.42 12.07
CA PRO A 184 16.66 -9.15 11.27
C PRO A 184 17.38 -7.93 11.79
N GLY A 185 18.71 -7.93 11.72
CA GLY A 185 19.52 -6.74 12.00
C GLY A 185 19.19 -5.61 11.01
N GLY A 186 19.29 -4.37 11.46
CA GLY A 186 19.03 -3.20 10.61
C GLY A 186 17.53 -2.93 10.34
N ASP A 187 16.64 -3.47 11.18
CA ASP A 187 15.20 -3.21 11.08
C ASP A 187 14.92 -1.68 11.14
N PRO A 188 14.39 -1.05 10.06
CA PRO A 188 14.06 0.37 10.05
C PRO A 188 13.03 0.73 11.13
N LYS A 189 12.26 -0.23 11.61
CA LYS A 189 11.28 -0.05 12.70
C LYS A 189 11.91 0.15 14.08
N ALA A 190 13.22 -0.05 14.23
CA ALA A 190 13.95 0.26 15.46
C ALA A 190 13.96 1.77 15.74
N ASP A 191 13.99 2.61 14.72
CA ASP A 191 13.79 4.05 14.80
C ASP A 191 12.30 4.37 14.56
N ARG A 192 11.63 4.92 15.58
CA ARG A 192 10.19 5.22 15.49
C ARG A 192 9.86 6.28 14.46
N ARG A 193 10.71 7.30 14.30
CA ARG A 193 10.52 8.35 13.28
C ARG A 193 10.58 7.76 11.89
N ARG A 194 11.61 6.97 11.60
CA ARG A 194 11.79 6.26 10.33
C ARG A 194 10.66 5.26 10.09
N TYR A 195 10.27 4.50 11.11
CA TYR A 195 9.15 3.56 11.04
C TYR A 195 7.86 4.23 10.64
N TYR A 196 7.51 5.36 11.27
CA TYR A 196 6.28 6.05 10.93
C TYR A 196 6.31 6.66 9.53
N LEU A 197 7.45 7.22 9.14
CA LEU A 197 7.60 7.79 7.81
C LEU A 197 7.49 6.71 6.72
N LEU A 198 8.23 5.61 6.81
CA LEU A 198 8.17 4.51 5.85
C LEU A 198 6.82 3.77 5.88
N GLY A 199 6.36 3.41 7.06
CA GLY A 199 5.21 2.53 7.22
C GLY A 199 3.85 3.22 7.04
N HIS A 200 3.73 4.51 7.39
CA HIS A 200 2.45 5.21 7.41
C HIS A 200 2.37 6.36 6.40
N ALA A 201 3.43 7.19 6.27
CA ALA A 201 3.43 8.23 5.25
C ALA A 201 3.38 7.67 3.82
N SER A 202 3.80 6.43 3.59
CA SER A 202 3.65 5.76 2.30
C SER A 202 2.19 5.70 1.83
N HIS A 203 1.25 5.43 2.73
CA HIS A 203 -0.19 5.48 2.41
C HIS A 203 -0.66 6.89 2.06
N LEU A 204 -0.24 7.87 2.87
CA LEU A 204 -0.62 9.27 2.69
C LEU A 204 -0.11 9.83 1.35
N VAL A 205 1.17 9.58 1.05
CA VAL A 205 1.81 9.99 -0.21
C VAL A 205 1.18 9.29 -1.42
N ASP A 206 0.94 7.96 -1.33
CA ASP A 206 0.31 7.22 -2.42
C ASP A 206 -1.12 7.71 -2.68
N THR A 207 -1.92 7.95 -1.64
CA THR A 207 -3.27 8.49 -1.79
C THR A 207 -3.25 9.87 -2.43
N ALA A 208 -2.32 10.75 -2.03
CA ALA A 208 -2.18 12.08 -2.62
C ALA A 208 -1.83 12.01 -4.12
N ARG A 209 -0.86 11.17 -4.48
CA ARG A 209 -0.45 10.94 -5.87
C ARG A 209 -1.57 10.30 -6.69
N PHE A 210 -2.28 9.34 -6.14
CA PHE A 210 -3.39 8.65 -6.80
C PHE A 210 -4.54 9.60 -7.18
N LEU A 211 -4.79 10.62 -6.35
CA LEU A 211 -5.89 11.59 -6.53
C LEU A 211 -5.49 12.83 -7.33
N CYS A 212 -4.29 13.38 -7.09
CA CYS A 212 -3.89 14.68 -7.63
C CYS A 212 -2.68 14.62 -8.59
N GLY A 213 -2.08 13.45 -8.79
CA GLY A 213 -0.93 13.27 -9.69
C GLY A 213 0.43 13.40 -9.00
N GLU A 214 1.49 13.53 -9.80
CA GLU A 214 2.86 13.46 -9.29
C GLU A 214 3.22 14.63 -8.39
N ILE A 215 3.85 14.33 -7.24
CA ILE A 215 4.45 15.33 -6.35
C ILE A 215 5.81 15.72 -6.92
N VAL A 216 6.07 17.02 -7.08
CA VAL A 216 7.33 17.54 -7.63
C VAL A 216 8.22 18.19 -6.57
N SER A 217 7.67 18.71 -5.49
CA SER A 217 8.44 19.28 -4.38
C SER A 217 7.72 19.10 -3.05
N VAL A 218 8.49 19.08 -1.96
CA VAL A 218 7.98 19.02 -0.60
C VAL A 218 8.74 19.97 0.33
N ARG A 219 8.02 20.52 1.33
CA ARG A 219 8.59 21.20 2.48
C ARG A 219 7.93 20.67 3.76
N ALA A 220 8.71 20.16 4.69
CA ALA A 220 8.23 19.44 5.85
C ALA A 220 8.59 20.12 7.18
N GLN A 221 7.71 19.97 8.15
CA GLN A 221 7.92 20.32 9.55
C GLN A 221 7.56 19.11 10.42
N LEU A 222 8.28 18.93 11.53
CA LEU A 222 8.04 17.86 12.49
C LEU A 222 7.93 18.42 13.91
N ALA A 223 6.88 18.03 14.61
CA ALA A 223 6.77 18.18 16.06
C ALA A 223 6.84 16.80 16.72
N GLU A 224 7.68 16.67 17.73
CA GLU A 224 7.81 15.49 18.57
C GLU A 224 7.62 15.84 20.04
N LYS A 225 6.57 15.28 20.68
CA LYS A 225 6.26 15.51 22.09
C LYS A 225 5.62 14.27 22.70
N TYR A 226 5.92 13.98 23.96
CA TYR A 226 5.33 12.87 24.74
C TYR A 226 5.24 11.53 23.99
N GLY A 227 6.21 11.27 23.09
CA GLY A 227 6.26 10.04 22.28
C GLY A 227 5.30 10.01 21.08
N ALA A 228 4.63 11.13 20.77
CA ALA A 228 3.85 11.34 19.57
C ALA A 228 4.63 12.19 18.55
N PHE A 229 4.30 12.02 17.29
CA PHE A 229 4.96 12.69 16.17
C PHE A 229 3.89 13.30 15.26
N SER A 230 4.15 14.50 14.75
CA SER A 230 3.28 15.13 13.75
C SER A 230 4.14 15.76 12.66
N TRP A 231 3.96 15.29 11.42
CA TRP A 231 4.56 15.86 10.21
C TRP A 231 3.53 16.69 9.48
N PHE A 232 3.85 17.94 9.21
CA PHE A 232 3.12 18.79 8.28
C PHE A 232 3.96 19.00 7.04
N VAL A 233 3.45 18.57 5.89
CA VAL A 233 4.17 18.58 4.63
C VAL A 233 3.39 19.38 3.60
N SER A 234 3.96 20.52 3.19
CA SER A 234 3.49 21.23 2.01
C SER A 234 4.05 20.58 0.76
N THR A 235 3.21 20.38 -0.25
CA THR A 235 3.59 19.74 -1.52
C THR A 235 3.17 20.59 -2.71
N GLU A 236 3.91 20.47 -3.81
CA GLU A 236 3.50 20.94 -5.13
C GLU A 236 3.33 19.72 -6.04
N PHE A 237 2.27 19.73 -6.84
CA PHE A 237 2.00 18.68 -7.83
C PHE A 237 2.41 19.14 -9.24
N ALA A 238 2.69 18.18 -10.11
CA ALA A 238 3.12 18.44 -11.49
C ALA A 238 2.10 19.24 -12.32
N ASN A 239 0.82 19.18 -11.95
CA ASN A 239 -0.27 19.96 -12.57
C ASN A 239 -0.38 21.40 -12.03
N GLY A 240 0.52 21.83 -11.14
CA GLY A 240 0.53 23.17 -10.55
C GLY A 240 -0.35 23.34 -9.31
N SER A 241 -1.12 22.32 -8.92
CA SER A 241 -1.87 22.34 -7.66
C SER A 241 -0.95 22.21 -6.45
N ILE A 242 -1.43 22.64 -5.28
CA ILE A 242 -0.69 22.54 -4.02
C ILE A 242 -1.37 21.57 -3.06
N GLY A 243 -0.56 20.97 -2.16
CA GLY A 243 -1.06 20.03 -1.17
C GLY A 243 -0.56 20.33 0.23
N HIS A 244 -1.36 19.90 1.20
CA HIS A 244 -0.96 19.80 2.60
C HIS A 244 -1.22 18.38 3.08
N LEU A 245 -0.15 17.69 3.46
CA LEU A 245 -0.21 16.32 3.98
C LEU A 245 0.13 16.34 5.48
N ASP A 246 -0.76 15.76 6.29
CA ASP A 246 -0.63 15.66 7.74
C ASP A 246 -0.50 14.19 8.13
N LEU A 247 0.68 13.82 8.64
CA LEU A 247 0.89 12.53 9.30
C LEU A 247 1.03 12.76 10.78
N THR A 248 0.06 12.34 11.59
CA THR A 248 0.13 12.45 13.05
C THR A 248 -0.01 11.07 13.69
N MET A 249 1.05 10.64 14.39
CA MET A 249 1.21 9.31 14.92
C MET A 249 1.13 9.29 16.44
N SER A 250 0.53 8.20 16.93
CA SER A 250 0.28 7.98 18.34
C SER A 250 -0.66 9.04 18.95
N VAL A 251 -1.71 9.41 18.19
CA VAL A 251 -2.77 10.28 18.73
C VAL A 251 -3.60 9.55 19.79
N ARG A 252 -4.17 10.32 20.70
CA ARG A 252 -5.02 9.81 21.81
C ARG A 252 -6.50 9.93 21.45
N MET A 253 -6.88 9.35 20.33
CA MET A 253 -8.24 9.28 19.81
C MET A 253 -8.37 8.08 18.88
N ASP A 254 -9.52 7.87 18.26
CA ASP A 254 -9.70 6.91 17.18
C ASP A 254 -8.82 7.19 15.98
N TRP A 255 -8.63 6.16 15.14
CA TRP A 255 -8.04 6.32 13.83
C TRP A 255 -8.81 7.34 13.01
N PHE A 256 -8.09 8.29 12.41
CA PHE A 256 -8.67 9.33 11.60
C PHE A 256 -7.84 9.57 10.34
N GLU A 257 -8.38 9.19 9.20
CA GLU A 257 -7.75 9.34 7.89
C GLU A 257 -8.74 9.94 6.90
N GLY A 258 -8.28 10.77 5.97
CA GLY A 258 -9.14 11.34 4.96
C GLY A 258 -8.44 12.33 4.06
N PHE A 259 -9.23 12.95 3.18
CA PHE A 259 -8.74 13.98 2.28
C PHE A 259 -9.86 14.93 1.84
N HIS A 260 -9.45 16.13 1.44
CA HIS A 260 -10.26 17.07 0.69
C HIS A 260 -9.52 17.45 -0.59
N VAL A 261 -10.23 17.49 -1.72
CA VAL A 261 -9.72 17.99 -3.01
C VAL A 261 -10.65 19.09 -3.50
N TYR A 262 -10.08 20.21 -3.89
CA TYR A 262 -10.79 21.35 -4.42
C TYR A 262 -10.39 21.59 -5.86
N GLY A 263 -11.36 21.70 -6.75
CA GLY A 263 -11.14 21.98 -8.17
C GLY A 263 -12.10 23.03 -8.71
N GLU A 264 -11.93 23.34 -9.98
CA GLU A 264 -12.64 24.41 -10.68
C GLU A 264 -14.17 24.19 -10.69
N HIS A 265 -14.59 22.93 -10.93
CA HIS A 265 -15.99 22.59 -11.14
C HIS A 265 -16.57 21.69 -10.03
N GLY A 266 -15.83 21.49 -8.95
CA GLY A 266 -16.31 20.66 -7.85
C GLY A 266 -15.31 20.48 -6.73
N SER A 267 -15.72 19.69 -5.74
CA SER A 267 -14.89 19.37 -4.57
C SER A 267 -15.19 17.98 -4.07
N VAL A 268 -14.20 17.34 -3.47
CA VAL A 268 -14.35 16.02 -2.84
C VAL A 268 -13.96 16.11 -1.37
N VAL A 269 -14.77 15.50 -0.51
CA VAL A 269 -14.50 15.32 0.90
C VAL A 269 -14.58 13.83 1.22
N ALA A 270 -13.57 13.29 1.89
CA ALA A 270 -13.54 11.88 2.23
C ALA A 270 -13.06 11.65 3.66
N LYS A 271 -13.66 10.64 4.31
CA LYS A 271 -13.21 10.06 5.57
C LYS A 271 -13.00 8.57 5.38
N ALA A 272 -11.76 8.10 5.57
CA ALA A 272 -11.43 6.70 5.54
C ALA A 272 -11.35 6.12 6.95
N PHE A 273 -11.66 4.84 7.06
CA PHE A 273 -11.70 4.13 8.33
C PHE A 273 -10.47 3.25 8.49
N GLN A 274 -10.23 2.86 9.73
CA GLN A 274 -9.19 1.89 10.04
C GLN A 274 -9.36 0.63 9.17
N PRO A 275 -8.26 0.13 8.55
CA PRO A 275 -8.34 -0.94 7.55
C PRO A 275 -9.06 -2.22 8.00
N TRP A 276 -8.94 -2.54 9.28
CA TRP A 276 -9.48 -3.78 9.85
C TRP A 276 -11.00 -3.77 10.07
N TYR A 277 -11.67 -2.63 9.88
CA TYR A 277 -13.12 -2.55 9.88
C TYR A 277 -13.75 -3.02 8.57
N PHE A 278 -12.95 -3.19 7.51
CA PHE A 278 -13.42 -3.55 6.18
C PHE A 278 -14.59 -2.68 5.70
N ARG A 279 -14.56 -1.42 6.09
CA ARG A 279 -15.56 -0.42 5.73
C ARG A 279 -14.99 0.50 4.66
N ALA A 280 -15.72 0.69 3.55
CA ALA A 280 -15.37 1.65 2.53
C ALA A 280 -15.40 3.09 3.09
N ALA A 281 -14.57 3.97 2.53
CA ALA A 281 -14.53 5.38 2.92
C ALA A 281 -15.90 6.06 2.72
N GLU A 282 -16.20 7.02 3.56
CA GLU A 282 -17.31 7.96 3.32
C GLU A 282 -16.79 9.04 2.38
N VAL A 283 -17.43 9.20 1.23
CA VAL A 283 -17.04 10.15 0.18
C VAL A 283 -18.23 11.00 -0.23
N GLU A 284 -18.02 12.29 -0.34
CA GLU A 284 -18.96 13.26 -0.87
C GLU A 284 -18.28 14.08 -1.97
N CYS A 285 -18.83 14.01 -3.18
CA CYS A 285 -18.37 14.75 -4.33
C CYS A 285 -19.39 15.82 -4.70
N PHE A 286 -19.07 17.10 -4.53
CA PHE A 286 -19.90 18.21 -4.97
C PHE A 286 -19.61 18.52 -6.43
N SER A 287 -20.65 18.55 -7.27
CA SER A 287 -20.60 18.99 -8.67
C SER A 287 -21.19 20.39 -8.81
N ALA A 288 -20.43 21.31 -9.38
CA ALA A 288 -20.92 22.66 -9.69
C ALA A 288 -21.91 22.66 -10.88
N ALA A 289 -21.88 21.65 -11.74
CA ALA A 289 -22.74 21.56 -12.92
C ALA A 289 -24.22 21.40 -12.54
N ASP A 290 -24.51 20.53 -11.59
CA ASP A 290 -25.88 20.26 -11.11
C ASP A 290 -26.15 20.77 -9.69
N ARG A 291 -25.12 21.29 -9.00
CA ARG A 291 -25.15 21.80 -7.62
C ARG A 291 -25.61 20.73 -6.61
N THR A 292 -25.20 19.48 -6.84
CA THR A 292 -25.56 18.35 -5.98
C THR A 292 -24.31 17.68 -5.37
N TYR A 293 -24.57 16.91 -4.32
CA TYR A 293 -23.59 16.01 -3.74
C TYR A 293 -23.84 14.58 -4.22
N HIS A 294 -22.83 13.99 -4.83
CA HIS A 294 -22.81 12.59 -5.22
C HIS A 294 -22.13 11.78 -4.12
N ARG A 295 -22.83 10.80 -3.58
CA ARG A 295 -22.35 9.93 -2.51
C ARG A 295 -22.47 8.48 -2.94
N PRO A 296 -21.35 7.76 -3.10
CA PRO A 296 -21.41 6.35 -3.43
C PRO A 296 -21.93 5.52 -2.24
N LEU A 297 -22.61 4.41 -2.52
CA LEU A 297 -22.97 3.46 -1.49
C LEU A 297 -21.72 2.71 -1.01
N GLY A 298 -21.39 2.83 0.26
CA GLY A 298 -20.27 2.11 0.87
C GLY A 298 -20.63 0.65 1.13
N ALA A 299 -20.45 -0.19 0.13
CA ALA A 299 -20.91 -1.58 0.19
C ALA A 299 -19.81 -2.57 0.56
N ASP A 300 -18.67 -2.58 -0.13
CA ASP A 300 -17.64 -3.60 0.02
C ASP A 300 -16.30 -2.97 0.41
N GLY A 301 -15.98 -3.03 1.68
CA GLY A 301 -14.73 -2.55 2.26
C GLY A 301 -13.58 -3.56 2.26
N GLN A 302 -13.74 -4.71 1.60
CA GLN A 302 -12.69 -5.73 1.50
C GLN A 302 -11.63 -5.37 0.45
N PHE A 303 -10.99 -4.23 0.64
CA PHE A 303 -10.02 -3.69 -0.31
C PHE A 303 -8.76 -4.55 -0.46
N PHE A 304 -8.34 -5.32 0.53
CA PHE A 304 -7.25 -6.31 0.35
C PHE A 304 -7.65 -7.41 -0.63
N ARG A 305 -8.87 -7.94 -0.55
CA ARG A 305 -9.38 -8.88 -1.53
C ARG A 305 -9.46 -8.26 -2.92
N ARG A 306 -10.04 -7.06 -3.03
CA ARG A 306 -10.14 -6.33 -4.31
C ARG A 306 -8.76 -6.01 -4.90
N GLN A 307 -7.76 -5.71 -4.06
CA GLN A 307 -6.37 -5.52 -4.47
C GLN A 307 -5.79 -6.78 -5.13
N ILE A 308 -6.00 -7.94 -4.54
CA ILE A 308 -5.52 -9.22 -5.05
C ILE A 308 -6.30 -9.61 -6.32
N GLU A 309 -7.61 -9.39 -6.34
CA GLU A 309 -8.44 -9.62 -7.53
C GLU A 309 -8.00 -8.72 -8.71
N GLY A 310 -7.73 -7.43 -8.46
CA GLY A 310 -7.24 -6.51 -9.48
C GLY A 310 -5.85 -6.88 -10.00
N PHE A 311 -4.95 -7.32 -9.12
CA PHE A 311 -3.64 -7.85 -9.50
C PHE A 311 -3.78 -9.07 -10.42
N ALA A 312 -4.64 -10.02 -10.08
CA ALA A 312 -4.90 -11.19 -10.88
C ALA A 312 -5.59 -10.83 -12.22
N ASP A 313 -6.54 -9.91 -12.25
CA ASP A 313 -7.17 -9.44 -13.49
C ASP A 313 -6.16 -8.79 -14.45
N THR A 314 -5.19 -8.04 -13.92
CA THR A 314 -4.10 -7.48 -14.75
C THR A 314 -3.27 -8.58 -15.39
N ILE A 315 -2.94 -9.64 -14.66
CA ILE A 315 -2.10 -10.75 -15.17
C ILE A 315 -2.89 -11.68 -16.12
N LEU A 316 -4.07 -12.10 -15.72
CA LEU A 316 -4.85 -13.11 -16.46
C LEU A 316 -5.57 -12.54 -17.66
N ASN A 317 -6.05 -11.30 -17.56
CA ASN A 317 -6.97 -10.70 -18.52
C ASN A 317 -6.40 -9.46 -19.23
N GLY A 318 -5.17 -9.03 -18.89
CA GLY A 318 -4.59 -7.80 -19.41
C GLY A 318 -5.36 -6.54 -19.00
N ALA A 319 -6.10 -6.60 -17.87
CA ALA A 319 -6.83 -5.46 -17.36
C ALA A 319 -5.87 -4.32 -16.98
N ARG A 320 -6.34 -3.07 -17.12
CA ARG A 320 -5.56 -1.91 -16.68
C ARG A 320 -5.22 -2.04 -15.19
N GLN A 321 -3.96 -1.90 -14.85
CA GLN A 321 -3.52 -1.90 -13.46
C GLN A 321 -4.02 -0.64 -12.73
N ILE A 322 -4.83 -0.83 -11.69
CA ILE A 322 -5.32 0.23 -10.78
C ILE A 322 -4.35 0.38 -9.60
N GLY A 323 -3.82 -0.75 -9.13
CA GLY A 323 -2.82 -0.79 -8.06
C GLY A 323 -1.54 -0.04 -8.44
N ALA A 324 -0.84 0.45 -7.43
CA ALA A 324 0.45 1.11 -7.63
C ALA A 324 1.43 0.15 -8.31
N ASP A 325 2.05 0.59 -9.38
CA ASP A 325 3.12 -0.14 -10.06
C ASP A 325 4.51 0.15 -9.43
N ALA A 326 5.57 -0.37 -10.04
CA ALA A 326 6.93 -0.15 -9.57
C ALA A 326 7.35 1.34 -9.65
N HIS A 327 6.88 2.09 -10.65
CA HIS A 327 7.15 3.53 -10.75
C HIS A 327 6.43 4.31 -9.65
N ASP A 328 5.20 3.96 -9.34
CA ASP A 328 4.45 4.52 -8.21
C ASP A 328 5.17 4.27 -6.88
N GLY A 329 5.65 3.04 -6.67
CA GLY A 329 6.43 2.67 -5.49
C GLY A 329 7.71 3.49 -5.35
N LEU A 330 8.48 3.64 -6.43
CA LEU A 330 9.68 4.47 -6.47
C LEU A 330 9.37 5.95 -6.19
N ALA A 331 8.31 6.49 -6.78
CA ALA A 331 7.91 7.88 -6.56
C ALA A 331 7.46 8.12 -5.10
N ALA A 332 6.79 7.15 -4.49
CA ALA A 332 6.45 7.22 -3.07
C ALA A 332 7.71 7.26 -2.19
N ILE A 333 8.70 6.37 -2.42
CA ILE A 333 9.96 6.38 -1.67
C ILE A 333 10.73 7.69 -1.86
N ARG A 334 10.81 8.22 -3.09
CA ARG A 334 11.42 9.54 -3.34
C ARG A 334 10.77 10.64 -2.50
N ALA A 335 9.45 10.65 -2.41
CA ALA A 335 8.73 11.64 -1.60
C ALA A 335 9.05 11.48 -0.10
N LEU A 336 9.13 10.25 0.41
CA LEU A 336 9.50 10.01 1.83
C LEU A 336 10.92 10.47 2.14
N VAL A 337 11.90 10.17 1.26
CA VAL A 337 13.28 10.65 1.38
C VAL A 337 13.33 12.17 1.27
N ALA A 338 12.56 12.79 0.37
CA ALA A 338 12.47 14.24 0.24
C ALA A 338 11.92 14.90 1.52
N ILE A 339 10.91 14.30 2.15
CA ILE A 339 10.34 14.76 3.42
C ILE A 339 11.42 14.74 4.51
N ASP A 340 12.17 13.64 4.66
CA ASP A 340 13.24 13.53 5.66
C ASP A 340 14.37 14.54 5.41
N ARG A 341 14.78 14.72 4.15
CA ARG A 341 15.76 15.75 3.78
C ARG A 341 15.28 17.16 4.06
N SER A 342 14.01 17.45 3.77
CA SER A 342 13.41 18.76 4.07
C SER A 342 13.41 19.07 5.57
N LEU A 343 13.14 18.08 6.41
CA LEU A 343 13.24 18.23 7.87
C LEU A 343 14.66 18.54 8.33
N SER A 344 15.65 17.93 7.70
CA SER A 344 17.07 18.10 8.06
C SER A 344 17.63 19.43 7.58
N SER A 345 17.23 19.91 6.39
CA SER A 345 17.72 21.16 5.80
C SER A 345 16.88 22.39 6.16
N GLY A 346 15.60 22.21 6.49
CA GLY A 346 14.63 23.31 6.63
C GLY A 346 14.16 23.91 5.30
N GLU A 347 14.56 23.33 4.18
CA GLU A 347 14.30 23.86 2.82
C GLU A 347 13.29 23.01 2.04
N THR A 348 12.79 23.59 0.95
CA THR A 348 12.00 22.84 -0.04
C THR A 348 12.92 21.91 -0.83
N VAL A 349 12.52 20.64 -0.95
CA VAL A 349 13.26 19.60 -1.69
C VAL A 349 12.47 19.21 -2.93
N LYS A 350 13.12 19.26 -4.10
CA LYS A 350 12.58 18.76 -5.37
C LYS A 350 12.81 17.26 -5.47
N LEU A 351 11.77 16.51 -5.84
CA LEU A 351 11.84 15.05 -5.90
C LEU A 351 12.77 14.53 -7.00
N ALA A 352 12.96 15.28 -8.07
CA ALA A 352 13.88 14.91 -9.15
C ALA A 352 15.35 14.78 -8.67
N ASP A 353 15.74 15.51 -7.62
CA ASP A 353 17.09 15.57 -7.08
C ASP A 353 17.32 14.58 -5.92
N VAL A 354 16.35 13.67 -5.68
CA VAL A 354 16.37 12.80 -4.50
C VAL A 354 16.97 11.43 -4.82
N ALA A 355 17.94 11.04 -3.99
CA ALA A 355 18.58 9.72 -3.93
C ALA A 355 18.74 9.31 -2.46
N GLY A 356 19.18 8.08 -2.17
CA GLY A 356 19.43 7.60 -0.80
C GLY A 356 18.20 7.01 -0.12
N ALA A 357 18.26 6.94 1.20
CA ALA A 357 17.25 6.29 2.06
C ALA A 357 16.70 7.27 3.11
N VAL A 358 15.54 6.91 3.67
CA VAL A 358 14.96 7.57 4.86
C VAL A 358 15.79 7.29 6.10
#